data_043c3cd07d33d2cf4bd7f823c694cd29
#
_entry.id   043c3cd07d33d2cf4bd7f823c694cd29
#
_cell.length_a   1.000
_cell.length_b   1.000
_cell.length_c   1.000
_cell.angle_alpha   90.00
_cell.angle_beta   90.00
_cell.angle_gamma   90.00
#
_symmetry.space_group_name_H-M   'P 1'
#
loop_
_entity.id
_entity.type
_entity.pdbx_description
1 polymer ?
#
loop_
_entity_poly.entity_id
_entity_poly.type
_entity_poly.pdbx_seq_one_letter_code
_entity_poly.pdbx_strand_id
1 'polypeptide(L)'
;MLISLIVPCYNEEEAMPLFYKEASRVAAEMKTSHGADFEFIFVDDGSRDGTLRVARELHAQDPRVRYVSFSRNFGKEAGIYAGLQAVSYTHLRAHETSLHL
;
A
#
# COMPACT_ATOMS: atom_id res chain seq x y z
N MET A 1 16.78 -6.90 -4.61
CA MET A 1 16.36 -6.32 -3.31
C MET A 1 14.91 -5.86 -3.42
N LEU A 2 14.10 -6.21 -2.46
CA LEU A 2 12.70 -5.77 -2.42
C LEU A 2 12.53 -4.70 -1.34
N ILE A 3 11.94 -3.58 -1.72
CA ILE A 3 11.63 -2.49 -0.82
C ILE A 3 10.11 -2.45 -0.64
N SER A 4 9.65 -2.58 0.61
CA SER A 4 8.23 -2.50 0.94
C SER A 4 7.93 -1.12 1.50
N LEU A 5 7.09 -0.37 0.80
CA LEU A 5 6.70 0.98 1.20
C LEU A 5 5.33 0.94 1.85
N ILE A 6 5.30 1.19 3.15
CA ILE A 6 4.06 1.18 3.94
C ILE A 6 3.52 2.60 4.01
N VAL A 7 2.30 2.79 3.53
CA VAL A 7 1.69 4.11 3.40
C VAL A 7 0.38 4.16 4.18
N PRO A 8 0.38 4.68 5.41
CA PRO A 8 -0.87 4.90 6.13
C PRO A 8 -1.72 5.97 5.45
N CYS A 9 -3.00 5.69 5.29
CA CYS A 9 -3.93 6.59 4.61
C CYS A 9 -5.18 6.80 5.46
N TYR A 10 -5.65 8.04 5.49
CA TYR A 10 -6.93 8.36 6.10
C TYR A 10 -7.53 9.55 5.36
N ASN A 11 -8.65 9.30 4.66
CA ASN A 11 -9.33 10.31 3.85
C ASN A 11 -8.37 10.98 2.85
N GLU A 12 -7.69 10.14 2.07
CA GLU A 12 -6.68 10.56 1.09
C GLU A 12 -7.11 10.24 -0.34
N GLU A 13 -8.39 10.23 -0.61
CA GLU A 13 -8.94 9.84 -1.91
C GLU A 13 -8.30 10.58 -3.07
N GLU A 14 -8.11 11.89 -2.93
CA GLU A 14 -7.56 12.72 -4.00
C GLU A 14 -6.05 12.63 -4.08
N ALA A 15 -5.38 12.47 -2.96
CA ALA A 15 -3.92 12.46 -2.89
C ALA A 15 -3.31 11.12 -3.33
N MET A 16 -4.01 10.02 -3.12
CA MET A 16 -3.45 8.69 -3.39
C MET A 16 -3.03 8.47 -4.85
N PRO A 17 -3.83 8.83 -5.84
CA PRO A 17 -3.40 8.62 -7.23
C PRO A 17 -2.15 9.41 -7.57
N LEU A 18 -2.02 10.62 -7.03
CA LEU A 18 -0.84 11.46 -7.24
C LEU A 18 0.39 10.87 -6.55
N PHE A 19 0.21 10.42 -5.32
CA PHE A 19 1.28 9.75 -4.60
C PHE A 19 1.74 8.50 -5.33
N TYR A 20 0.81 7.67 -5.77
CA TYR A 20 1.13 6.44 -6.47
C TYR A 20 1.92 6.73 -7.76
N LYS A 21 1.50 7.73 -8.52
CA LYS A 21 2.18 8.12 -9.76
C LYS A 21 3.63 8.49 -9.49
N GLU A 22 3.86 9.33 -8.48
CA GLU A 22 5.21 9.77 -8.13
C GLU A 22 6.05 8.63 -7.55
N ALA A 23 5.47 7.82 -6.68
CA ALA A 23 6.16 6.67 -6.09
C ALA A 23 6.54 5.64 -7.17
N SER A 24 5.68 5.43 -8.16
CA SER A 24 5.96 4.53 -9.28
C SER A 24 7.12 5.04 -10.12
N ARG A 25 7.21 6.36 -10.32
CA ARG A 25 8.34 6.97 -11.05
C ARG A 25 9.66 6.72 -10.31
N VAL A 26 9.67 6.95 -9.02
CA VAL A 26 10.85 6.69 -8.19
C VAL A 26 11.21 5.21 -8.19
N ALA A 27 10.21 4.34 -8.11
CA ALA A 27 10.44 2.90 -8.15
C ALA A 27 11.10 2.47 -9.46
N ALA A 28 10.67 3.05 -10.58
CA ALA A 28 11.27 2.75 -11.88
C ALA A 28 12.73 3.20 -11.95
N GLU A 29 13.05 4.38 -11.40
CA GLU A 29 14.42 4.86 -11.33
C GLU A 29 15.28 3.96 -10.46
N MET A 30 14.78 3.53 -9.32
CA MET A 30 15.51 2.64 -8.41
C MET A 30 15.71 1.25 -9.01
N LYS A 31 14.79 0.77 -9.81
CA LYS A 31 14.94 -0.49 -10.52
C LYS A 31 16.11 -0.39 -11.51
N THR A 32 16.15 0.70 -12.27
CA THR A 32 17.20 0.91 -13.27
C THR A 32 18.56 1.12 -12.63
N SER A 33 18.66 1.94 -11.59
CA SER A 33 19.95 2.33 -11.00
C SER A 33 20.48 1.32 -9.98
N HIS A 34 19.62 0.61 -9.26
CA HIS A 34 20.02 -0.26 -8.14
C HIS A 34 19.44 -1.67 -8.22
N GLY A 35 18.66 -1.99 -9.23
CA GLY A 35 18.01 -3.29 -9.34
C GLY A 35 16.98 -3.56 -8.26
N ALA A 36 16.46 -2.51 -7.63
CA ALA A 36 15.49 -2.65 -6.54
C ALA A 36 14.07 -2.84 -7.08
N ASP A 37 13.36 -3.78 -6.49
CA ASP A 37 11.93 -3.97 -6.71
C ASP A 37 11.16 -3.33 -5.56
N PHE A 38 9.94 -2.88 -5.84
CA PHE A 38 9.09 -2.23 -4.86
C PHE A 38 7.77 -2.96 -4.70
N GLU A 39 7.24 -2.94 -3.48
CA GLU A 39 5.82 -3.18 -3.24
C GLU A 39 5.26 -2.03 -2.42
N PHE A 40 4.00 -1.69 -2.67
CA PHE A 40 3.33 -0.59 -2.00
C PHE A 40 2.21 -1.17 -1.15
N ILE A 41 2.21 -0.84 0.14
CA ILE A 41 1.18 -1.33 1.05
C ILE A 41 0.44 -0.12 1.61
N PHE A 42 -0.73 0.14 1.04
CA PHE A 42 -1.60 1.21 1.54
C PHE A 42 -2.43 0.68 2.70
N VAL A 43 -2.37 1.37 3.81
CA VAL A 43 -3.14 1.00 5.00
C VAL A 43 -4.25 2.02 5.17
N ASP A 44 -5.46 1.64 4.83
CA ASP A 44 -6.63 2.50 4.98
C ASP A 44 -7.13 2.41 6.43
N ASP A 45 -6.94 3.48 7.17
CA ASP A 45 -7.26 3.54 8.59
C ASP A 45 -8.69 4.01 8.82
N GLY A 46 -9.64 3.27 8.25
CA GLY A 46 -11.05 3.53 8.45
C GLY A 46 -11.55 4.80 7.76
N SER A 47 -11.09 5.07 6.53
CA SER A 47 -11.51 6.26 5.79
C SER A 47 -13.01 6.27 5.53
N ARG A 48 -13.58 7.46 5.51
CA ARG A 48 -15.00 7.69 5.21
C ARG A 48 -15.24 8.13 3.78
N ASP A 49 -14.20 8.51 3.07
CA ASP A 49 -14.26 8.89 1.66
C ASP A 49 -13.95 7.69 0.75
N GLY A 50 -13.60 7.93 -0.50
CA GLY A 50 -13.28 6.90 -1.48
C GLY A 50 -11.85 6.35 -1.41
N THR A 51 -11.11 6.56 -0.31
CA THR A 51 -9.73 6.09 -0.17
C THR A 51 -9.62 4.59 -0.42
N LEU A 52 -10.47 3.79 0.20
CA LEU A 52 -10.43 2.34 0.01
C LEU A 52 -10.73 1.95 -1.44
N ARG A 53 -11.67 2.63 -2.08
CA ARG A 53 -11.97 2.39 -3.49
C ARG A 53 -10.75 2.65 -4.37
N VAL A 54 -10.06 3.75 -4.12
CA VAL A 54 -8.82 4.08 -4.86
C VAL A 54 -7.75 3.01 -4.64
N ALA A 55 -7.57 2.55 -3.40
CA ALA A 55 -6.61 1.49 -3.11
C ALA A 55 -6.93 0.21 -3.87
N ARG A 56 -8.20 -0.16 -3.93
CA ARG A 56 -8.65 -1.33 -4.69
C ARG A 56 -8.41 -1.18 -6.19
N GLU A 57 -8.67 0.01 -6.72
CA GLU A 57 -8.44 0.28 -8.13
C GLU A 57 -6.96 0.19 -8.48
N LEU A 58 -6.10 0.76 -7.65
CA LEU A 58 -4.65 0.69 -7.85
C LEU A 58 -4.15 -0.75 -7.75
N HIS A 59 -4.68 -1.52 -6.79
CA HIS A 59 -4.35 -2.92 -6.66
C HIS A 59 -4.74 -3.72 -7.91
N ALA A 60 -5.88 -3.41 -8.50
CA ALA A 60 -6.35 -4.09 -9.72
C ALA A 60 -5.45 -3.79 -10.91
N GLN A 61 -4.84 -2.61 -10.96
CA GLN A 61 -3.99 -2.18 -12.08
C GLN A 61 -2.53 -2.61 -11.91
N ASP A 62 -2.06 -2.74 -10.68
CA ASP A 62 -0.65 -2.97 -10.39
C ASP A 62 -0.50 -4.04 -9.32
N PRO A 63 0.07 -5.22 -9.66
CA PRO A 63 0.22 -6.31 -8.70
C PRO A 63 1.17 -5.99 -7.54
N ARG A 64 1.98 -4.94 -7.66
CA ARG A 64 2.86 -4.49 -6.57
C ARG A 64 2.09 -3.78 -5.48
N VAL A 65 0.87 -3.32 -5.77
CA VAL A 65 0.03 -2.60 -4.80
C VAL A 65 -0.73 -3.61 -3.96
N ARG A 66 -0.60 -3.47 -2.65
CA ARG A 66 -1.36 -4.20 -1.65
C ARG A 66 -2.09 -3.19 -0.78
N TYR A 67 -3.13 -3.61 -0.11
CA TYR A 67 -3.80 -2.73 0.85
C TYR A 67 -4.30 -3.52 2.04
N VAL A 68 -4.36 -2.80 3.17
CA VAL A 68 -4.99 -3.27 4.41
C VAL A 68 -6.09 -2.27 4.74
N SER A 69 -7.26 -2.76 5.12
CA SER A 69 -8.38 -1.89 5.45
C SER A 69 -8.88 -2.16 6.86
N PHE A 70 -8.94 -1.11 7.65
CA PHE A 70 -9.58 -1.17 8.97
C PHE A 70 -11.04 -0.76 8.86
N SER A 71 -11.90 -1.38 9.66
CA SER A 71 -13.31 -1.03 9.71
C SER A 71 -13.57 0.32 10.38
N ARG A 72 -12.60 0.83 11.12
CA ARG A 72 -12.66 2.14 11.79
C ARG A 72 -11.25 2.67 11.99
N ASN A 73 -11.15 3.96 12.35
CA ASN A 73 -9.87 4.59 12.59
C ASN A 73 -9.26 4.09 13.91
N PHE A 74 -8.09 3.47 13.83
CA PHE A 74 -7.33 3.00 14.98
C PHE A 74 -6.07 3.83 15.25
N GLY A 75 -5.74 4.75 14.34
CA GLY A 75 -4.59 5.59 14.48
C GLY A 75 -3.39 5.13 13.65
N LYS A 76 -2.47 6.07 13.43
CA LYS A 76 -1.34 5.88 12.53
C LYS A 76 -0.42 4.73 12.97
N GLU A 77 -0.18 4.58 14.26
CA GLU A 77 0.70 3.51 14.77
C GLU A 77 0.12 2.13 14.49
N ALA A 78 -1.19 1.98 14.69
CA ALA A 78 -1.86 0.71 14.36
C ALA A 78 -1.77 0.43 12.87
N GLY A 79 -1.89 1.46 12.03
CA GLY A 79 -1.75 1.34 10.59
C GLY A 79 -0.36 0.84 10.18
N ILE A 80 0.68 1.41 10.78
CA ILE A 80 2.05 0.97 10.50
C ILE A 80 2.25 -0.48 10.94
N TYR A 81 1.76 -0.85 12.11
CA TYR A 81 1.85 -2.23 12.59
C TYR A 81 1.15 -3.20 11.65
N ALA A 82 -0.04 -2.86 11.19
CA ALA A 82 -0.77 -3.68 10.24
C ALA A 82 -0.02 -3.81 8.90
N GLY A 83 0.61 -2.72 8.46
CA GLY A 83 1.43 -2.73 7.26
C GLY A 83 2.62 -3.68 7.38
N LEU A 84 3.29 -3.67 8.54
CA LEU A 84 4.40 -4.59 8.80
C LEU A 84 3.93 -6.05 8.80
N GLN A 85 2.76 -6.33 9.36
CA GLN A 85 2.19 -7.67 9.30
C GLN A 85 1.86 -8.07 7.86
N ALA A 86 1.35 -7.15 7.05
CA ALA A 86 1.04 -7.41 5.66
C ALA A 86 2.30 -7.75 4.85
N VAL A 87 3.43 -7.10 5.13
CA VAL A 87 4.72 -7.43 4.51
C VAL A 87 5.09 -8.89 4.84
N SER A 88 5.04 -9.27 6.11
CA SER A 88 5.34 -10.63 6.52
C SER A 88 4.41 -11.65 5.86
N TYR A 89 3.11 -11.32 5.81
CA TYR A 89 2.10 -12.19 5.20
C TYR A 89 2.38 -12.37 3.72
N THR A 90 2.70 -11.31 3.01
CA THR A 90 3.01 -11.35 1.58
C THR A 90 4.24 -12.22 1.30
N HIS A 91 5.25 -12.14 2.15
CA HIS A 91 6.46 -12.94 1.99
C HIS A 91 6.21 -14.42 2.26
N LEU A 92 5.29 -14.75 3.17
CA LEU A 92 4.95 -16.12 3.47
C LEU A 92 3.97 -16.73 2.47
N ARG A 93 3.15 -15.88 1.84
CA ARG A 93 2.11 -16.29 0.90
C ARG A 93 2.19 -15.44 -0.35
N ALA A 94 3.03 -15.85 -1.29
CA ALA A 94 3.37 -15.07 -2.46
C ALA A 94 2.18 -14.64 -3.33
N HIS A 95 1.03 -15.29 -3.21
CA HIS A 95 -0.14 -14.99 -4.02
C HIS A 95 -1.19 -14.14 -3.32
N GLU A 96 -0.94 -13.80 -2.07
CA GLU A 96 -1.89 -12.96 -1.35
C GLU A 96 -1.83 -11.52 -1.83
N THR A 97 -2.97 -10.90 -1.88
CA THR A 97 -3.09 -9.56 -2.45
C THR A 97 -3.36 -8.50 -1.41
N SER A 98 -4.26 -8.76 -0.46
CA SER A 98 -4.69 -7.77 0.51
C SER A 98 -5.23 -8.42 1.77
N LEU A 99 -5.19 -7.66 2.86
CA LEU A 99 -5.82 -8.04 4.12
C LEU A 99 -6.95 -7.07 4.41
N HIS A 100 -8.02 -7.58 5.01
CA HIS A 100 -9.14 -6.75 5.44
C HIS A 100 -9.41 -7.02 6.91
N LEU A 101 -9.26 -6.00 7.74
CA LEU A 101 -9.40 -6.11 9.20
C LEU A 101 -10.63 -5.40 9.74
#